data_ec070a26f8e2a5bc251105a9bb8ecbc2
#
_entry.id   ec070a26f8e2a5bc251105a9bb8ecbc2
#
_cell.length_a   1.000
_cell.length_b   1.000
_cell.length_c   1.000
_cell.angle_alpha   90.00
_cell.angle_beta   90.00
_cell.angle_gamma   90.00
#
_symmetry.space_group_name_H-M   'P 1'
#
loop_
_entity.id
_entity.type
_entity.pdbx_description
1 polymer ?
#
loop_
_entity_poly.entity_id
_entity_poly.type
_entity_poly.pdbx_seq_one_letter_code
_entity_poly.pdbx_strand_id
1 'polypeptide(L)'
;VSGERPPRDRDERAPYEETILFGVHALATVLAHAPERVLRVLYSGPRLGARGAVLEAAEGAGVAVEQARDRQLDHLLPDEQHQGLLAFVRPAPLVEWHDLCALAAAPEAPLLVALDQVTDARNFGAILRSAEALGARGAVITSNRCARPGPIAARTSAGASELLPIAMVTNLSQALLEAKEAGFQVVGADMDGDPAYALDWAPPTVLVIGAEGKGLRHKTRATCDHVASIPLRGHTESLNASVAAGVLLYEASKARGGR
;
A
#
# COMPACT_ATOMS: atom_id res chain seq x y z
N VAL A 1 -13.93 -43.07 -26.54
CA VAL A 1 -12.61 -42.71 -26.00
C VAL A 1 -12.77 -41.35 -25.36
N SER A 2 -13.05 -41.35 -24.07
CA SER A 2 -13.19 -40.17 -23.22
C SER A 2 -11.80 -39.63 -22.86
N GLY A 3 -11.44 -38.48 -23.41
CA GLY A 3 -10.23 -37.76 -23.06
C GLY A 3 -10.44 -36.97 -21.77
N GLU A 4 -9.96 -37.47 -20.66
CA GLU A 4 -9.80 -36.72 -19.43
C GLU A 4 -8.75 -35.62 -19.64
N ARG A 5 -9.15 -34.37 -19.44
CA ARG A 5 -8.19 -33.25 -19.33
C ARG A 5 -7.44 -33.41 -18.02
N PRO A 6 -6.09 -33.30 -18.03
CA PRO A 6 -5.33 -33.29 -16.79
C PRO A 6 -5.76 -32.08 -15.91
N PRO A 7 -5.72 -32.22 -14.59
CA PRO A 7 -6.03 -31.14 -13.68
C PRO A 7 -5.07 -29.99 -13.94
N ARG A 8 -5.62 -28.79 -14.07
CA ARG A 8 -4.80 -27.57 -14.10
C ARG A 8 -4.11 -27.45 -12.74
N ASP A 9 -2.80 -27.60 -12.75
CA ASP A 9 -1.95 -27.24 -11.61
C ASP A 9 -2.38 -25.85 -11.14
N ARG A 10 -2.94 -25.78 -9.95
CA ARG A 10 -3.05 -24.53 -9.21
C ARG A 10 -1.62 -24.17 -8.89
N ASP A 11 -1.15 -23.13 -9.53
CA ASP A 11 0.11 -22.47 -9.26
C ASP A 11 0.06 -21.93 -7.80
N GLU A 12 0.22 -22.84 -6.85
CA GLU A 12 0.57 -22.52 -5.46
C GLU A 12 2.02 -21.99 -5.52
N ARG A 13 2.15 -20.74 -5.95
CA ARG A 13 3.41 -20.02 -5.77
C ARG A 13 3.65 -19.98 -4.28
N ALA A 14 4.59 -20.79 -3.83
CA ALA A 14 5.15 -20.67 -2.51
C ALA A 14 5.45 -19.19 -2.24
N PRO A 15 5.10 -18.65 -1.09
CA PRO A 15 5.40 -17.26 -0.78
C PRO A 15 6.89 -17.05 -1.03
N TYR A 16 7.25 -16.02 -1.83
CA TYR A 16 8.64 -15.71 -2.10
C TYR A 16 9.37 -15.64 -0.75
N GLU A 17 10.38 -16.48 -0.57
CA GLU A 17 11.14 -16.51 0.68
C GLU A 17 11.82 -15.16 0.94
N GLU A 18 12.14 -14.43 -0.14
CA GLU A 18 12.74 -13.10 -0.08
C GLU A 18 12.25 -12.19 -1.22
N THR A 19 12.29 -10.88 -1.00
CA THR A 19 12.07 -9.85 -2.01
C THR A 19 13.16 -8.79 -1.92
N ILE A 20 13.30 -7.98 -2.97
CA ILE A 20 14.25 -6.88 -3.00
C ILE A 20 13.58 -5.60 -2.50
N LEU A 21 14.23 -4.94 -1.57
CA LEU A 21 13.93 -3.59 -1.13
C LEU A 21 15.04 -2.65 -1.58
N PHE A 22 14.71 -1.49 -2.12
CA PHE A 22 15.70 -0.51 -2.55
C PHE A 22 15.30 0.92 -2.22
N GLY A 23 16.32 1.77 -2.13
CA GLY A 23 16.16 3.15 -1.70
C GLY A 23 16.35 3.34 -0.21
N VAL A 24 17.05 4.42 0.13
CA VAL A 24 17.50 4.73 1.48
C VAL A 24 16.35 4.80 2.49
N HIS A 25 15.27 5.49 2.14
CA HIS A 25 14.13 5.68 3.04
C HIS A 25 13.35 4.39 3.30
N ALA A 26 13.11 3.57 2.26
CA ALA A 26 12.41 2.31 2.43
C ALA A 26 13.18 1.35 3.35
N LEU A 27 14.49 1.22 3.14
CA LEU A 27 15.32 0.37 3.99
C LEU A 27 15.45 0.94 5.42
N ALA A 28 15.61 2.25 5.58
CA ALA A 28 15.65 2.88 6.90
C ALA A 28 14.37 2.59 7.69
N THR A 29 13.21 2.68 7.03
CA THR A 29 11.91 2.39 7.64
C THR A 29 11.82 0.94 8.11
N VAL A 30 12.19 -0.03 7.28
CA VAL A 30 12.14 -1.45 7.66
C VAL A 30 13.14 -1.76 8.78
N LEU A 31 14.36 -1.23 8.72
CA LEU A 31 15.35 -1.41 9.79
C LEU A 31 14.89 -0.83 11.13
N ALA A 32 14.16 0.27 11.11
CA ALA A 32 13.66 0.90 12.33
C ALA A 32 12.48 0.15 13.00
N HIS A 33 11.66 -0.58 12.21
CA HIS A 33 10.39 -1.14 12.72
C HIS A 33 10.32 -2.67 12.63
N ALA A 34 11.08 -3.30 11.73
CA ALA A 34 11.09 -4.75 11.52
C ALA A 34 12.47 -5.23 11.02
N PRO A 35 13.57 -4.96 11.77
CA PRO A 35 14.93 -5.30 11.35
C PRO A 35 15.13 -6.80 11.12
N GLU A 36 14.38 -7.65 11.80
CA GLU A 36 14.42 -9.11 11.67
C GLU A 36 13.97 -9.60 10.28
N ARG A 37 13.31 -8.77 9.52
CA ARG A 37 12.92 -9.06 8.13
C ARG A 37 14.07 -8.83 7.14
N VAL A 38 15.08 -8.03 7.51
CA VAL A 38 16.20 -7.70 6.63
C VAL A 38 17.22 -8.83 6.70
N LEU A 39 17.41 -9.54 5.59
CA LEU A 39 18.31 -10.71 5.53
C LEU A 39 19.76 -10.31 5.25
N ARG A 40 19.96 -9.38 4.32
CA ARG A 40 21.26 -8.83 3.94
C ARG A 40 21.11 -7.52 3.17
N VAL A 41 22.14 -6.71 3.19
CA VAL A 41 22.21 -5.43 2.46
C VAL A 41 23.41 -5.45 1.52
N LEU A 42 23.18 -5.09 0.27
CA LEU A 42 24.23 -4.84 -0.71
C LEU A 42 24.35 -3.34 -0.97
N TYR A 43 25.58 -2.84 -0.99
CA TYR A 43 25.83 -1.43 -1.31
C TYR A 43 26.97 -1.24 -2.29
N SER A 44 26.92 -0.15 -3.05
CA SER A 44 28.01 0.29 -3.91
C SER A 44 28.38 1.75 -3.63
N GLY A 45 29.61 2.12 -3.93
CA GLY A 45 30.14 3.47 -3.69
C GLY A 45 30.40 3.80 -2.21
N PRO A 46 30.62 5.08 -1.86
CA PRO A 46 31.03 5.47 -0.52
C PRO A 46 29.92 5.39 0.51
N ARG A 47 30.25 5.05 1.74
CA ARG A 47 29.33 4.98 2.90
C ARG A 47 29.15 6.38 3.52
N LEU A 48 28.44 7.30 2.83
CA LEU A 48 28.29 8.69 3.23
C LEU A 48 26.80 9.10 3.32
N GLY A 49 26.55 10.12 4.15
CA GLY A 49 25.23 10.71 4.32
C GLY A 49 24.17 9.70 4.76
N ALA A 50 22.95 9.85 4.25
CA ALA A 50 21.82 8.99 4.61
C ALA A 50 22.06 7.50 4.32
N ARG A 51 22.81 7.16 3.25
CA ARG A 51 23.18 5.78 2.95
C ARG A 51 24.14 5.23 4.02
N GLY A 52 25.15 6.00 4.47
CA GLY A 52 26.05 5.59 5.54
C GLY A 52 25.28 5.27 6.82
N ALA A 53 24.36 6.13 7.22
CA ALA A 53 23.54 5.94 8.41
C ALA A 53 22.67 4.65 8.33
N VAL A 54 22.11 4.35 7.15
CA VAL A 54 21.33 3.10 6.95
C VAL A 54 22.22 1.87 7.03
N LEU A 55 23.44 1.92 6.49
CA LEU A 55 24.37 0.79 6.59
C LEU A 55 24.83 0.55 8.04
N GLU A 56 25.10 1.61 8.79
CA GLU A 56 25.40 1.53 10.22
C GLU A 56 24.22 0.96 11.03
N ALA A 57 22.99 1.39 10.71
CA ALA A 57 21.78 0.84 11.34
C ALA A 57 21.61 -0.66 11.03
N ALA A 58 21.89 -1.10 9.80
CA ALA A 58 21.84 -2.51 9.42
C ALA A 58 22.89 -3.33 10.18
N GLU A 59 24.14 -2.86 10.27
CA GLU A 59 25.19 -3.50 11.03
C GLU A 59 24.86 -3.56 12.54
N GLY A 60 24.32 -2.46 13.09
CA GLY A 60 23.84 -2.40 14.47
C GLY A 60 22.70 -3.38 14.78
N ALA A 61 21.89 -3.70 13.79
CA ALA A 61 20.84 -4.72 13.88
C ALA A 61 21.36 -6.16 13.63
N GLY A 62 22.66 -6.34 13.40
CA GLY A 62 23.25 -7.65 13.12
C GLY A 62 23.01 -8.17 11.70
N VAL A 63 22.59 -7.29 10.78
CA VAL A 63 22.35 -7.63 9.38
C VAL A 63 23.67 -7.64 8.60
N ALA A 64 23.88 -8.66 7.78
CA ALA A 64 25.05 -8.73 6.89
C ALA A 64 25.03 -7.59 5.87
N VAL A 65 26.13 -6.81 5.82
CA VAL A 65 26.31 -5.68 4.92
C VAL A 65 27.50 -5.95 4.01
N GLU A 66 27.26 -6.06 2.70
CA GLU A 66 28.24 -6.48 1.72
C GLU A 66 28.46 -5.39 0.67
N GLN A 67 29.73 -5.11 0.35
CA GLN A 67 30.05 -4.22 -0.74
C GLN A 67 29.93 -4.96 -2.09
N ALA A 68 29.19 -4.36 -3.02
CA ALA A 68 28.97 -4.88 -4.37
C ALA A 68 29.41 -3.85 -5.41
N ARG A 69 29.52 -4.26 -6.67
CA ARG A 69 29.74 -3.35 -7.80
C ARG A 69 28.39 -2.83 -8.33
N ASP A 70 28.34 -1.63 -8.85
CA ASP A 70 27.10 -1.07 -9.44
C ASP A 70 26.43 -2.02 -10.43
N ARG A 71 27.21 -2.65 -11.32
CA ARG A 71 26.69 -3.64 -12.28
C ARG A 71 26.00 -4.84 -11.64
N GLN A 72 26.34 -5.22 -10.42
CA GLN A 72 25.67 -6.31 -9.71
C GLN A 72 24.31 -5.86 -9.22
N LEU A 73 24.21 -4.63 -8.74
CA LEU A 73 22.95 -4.01 -8.32
C LEU A 73 22.03 -3.77 -9.52
N ASP A 74 22.58 -3.24 -10.65
CA ASP A 74 21.84 -3.06 -11.90
C ASP A 74 21.28 -4.39 -12.43
N HIS A 75 22.03 -5.50 -12.28
CA HIS A 75 21.54 -6.82 -12.71
C HIS A 75 20.40 -7.34 -11.85
N LEU A 76 20.42 -7.06 -10.54
CA LEU A 76 19.38 -7.48 -9.60
C LEU A 76 18.11 -6.61 -9.73
N LEU A 77 18.27 -5.36 -10.15
CA LEU A 77 17.17 -4.41 -10.27
C LEU A 77 17.34 -3.58 -11.56
N PRO A 78 17.09 -4.18 -12.72
CA PRO A 78 17.20 -3.48 -14.00
C PRO A 78 16.18 -2.35 -14.08
N ASP A 79 16.57 -1.27 -14.77
CA ASP A 79 15.71 -0.09 -15.07
C ASP A 79 15.26 0.74 -13.86
N GLU A 80 15.76 0.45 -12.65
CA GLU A 80 15.43 1.20 -11.45
C GLU A 80 16.64 1.92 -10.84
N GLN A 81 16.40 3.11 -10.32
CA GLN A 81 17.45 3.90 -9.65
C GLN A 81 17.65 3.42 -8.21
N HIS A 82 18.47 2.40 -8.00
CA HIS A 82 18.76 1.81 -6.70
C HIS A 82 19.64 2.68 -5.77
N GLN A 83 20.24 3.76 -6.31
CA GLN A 83 21.10 4.69 -5.55
C GLN A 83 22.26 4.01 -4.81
N GLY A 84 22.77 2.90 -5.34
CA GLY A 84 23.82 2.12 -4.73
C GLY A 84 23.43 1.40 -3.44
N LEU A 85 22.14 1.06 -3.23
CA LEU A 85 21.65 0.39 -2.04
C LEU A 85 20.52 -0.58 -2.37
N LEU A 86 20.68 -1.83 -2.00
CA LEU A 86 19.72 -2.91 -2.12
C LEU A 86 19.69 -3.73 -0.82
N ALA A 87 18.52 -4.20 -0.44
CA ALA A 87 18.37 -5.17 0.63
C ALA A 87 17.51 -6.35 0.18
N PHE A 88 17.86 -7.54 0.63
CA PHE A 88 17.00 -8.70 0.55
C PHE A 88 16.23 -8.78 1.85
N VAL A 89 14.91 -8.84 1.77
CA VAL A 89 14.02 -8.82 2.93
C VAL A 89 12.97 -9.92 2.82
N ARG A 90 12.51 -10.43 3.96
CA ARG A 90 11.27 -11.21 3.99
C ARG A 90 10.10 -10.27 3.70
N PRO A 91 9.17 -10.62 2.78
CA PRO A 91 7.99 -9.80 2.52
C PRO A 91 7.19 -9.53 3.79
N ALA A 92 6.54 -8.37 3.87
CA ALA A 92 5.56 -8.13 4.92
C ALA A 92 4.42 -9.15 4.79
N PRO A 93 4.00 -9.82 5.87
CA PRO A 93 2.89 -10.76 5.81
C PRO A 93 1.60 -9.99 5.48
N LEU A 94 0.77 -10.59 4.63
CA LEU A 94 -0.60 -10.15 4.49
C LEU A 94 -1.39 -10.51 5.75
N VAL A 95 -2.34 -9.66 6.12
CA VAL A 95 -3.26 -9.92 7.24
C VAL A 95 -4.60 -10.42 6.71
N GLU A 96 -5.37 -11.07 7.56
CA GLU A 96 -6.72 -11.46 7.21
C GLU A 96 -7.65 -10.23 7.18
N TRP A 97 -8.56 -10.20 6.21
CA TRP A 97 -9.52 -9.09 6.10
C TRP A 97 -10.39 -8.93 7.35
N HIS A 98 -10.78 -10.06 7.94
CA HIS A 98 -11.55 -10.09 9.19
C HIS A 98 -10.84 -9.34 10.33
N ASP A 99 -9.51 -9.43 10.43
CA ASP A 99 -8.75 -8.74 11.48
C ASP A 99 -8.81 -7.21 11.31
N LEU A 100 -8.80 -6.72 10.07
CA LEU A 100 -9.00 -5.30 9.79
C LEU A 100 -10.45 -4.86 10.08
N CYS A 101 -11.44 -5.68 9.78
CA CYS A 101 -12.84 -5.41 10.12
C CYS A 101 -13.05 -5.33 11.63
N ALA A 102 -12.39 -6.16 12.42
CA ALA A 102 -12.48 -6.14 13.88
C ALA A 102 -12.04 -4.80 14.51
N LEU A 103 -11.24 -4.00 13.79
CA LEU A 103 -10.84 -2.66 14.24
C LEU A 103 -12.02 -1.69 14.39
N ALA A 104 -13.18 -1.94 13.76
CA ALA A 104 -14.36 -1.07 13.89
C ALA A 104 -14.80 -0.87 15.35
N ALA A 105 -14.54 -1.86 16.22
CA ALA A 105 -14.83 -1.79 17.65
C ALA A 105 -13.77 -1.02 18.47
N ALA A 106 -12.68 -0.52 17.83
CA ALA A 106 -11.65 0.23 18.55
C ALA A 106 -12.19 1.59 19.03
N PRO A 107 -11.71 2.09 20.18
CA PRO A 107 -12.15 3.37 20.76
C PRO A 107 -11.90 4.57 19.81
N GLU A 108 -10.81 4.50 19.04
CA GLU A 108 -10.50 5.48 18.01
C GLU A 108 -11.07 4.99 16.70
N ALA A 109 -12.00 5.72 16.11
CA ALA A 109 -12.63 5.36 14.84
C ALA A 109 -11.58 5.12 13.75
N PRO A 110 -11.33 3.87 13.31
CA PRO A 110 -10.26 3.56 12.38
C PRO A 110 -10.58 4.06 10.96
N LEU A 111 -9.51 4.39 10.24
CA LEU A 111 -9.53 4.66 8.80
C LEU A 111 -8.83 3.51 8.09
N LEU A 112 -9.51 2.90 7.14
CA LEU A 112 -8.92 1.91 6.21
C LEU A 112 -8.95 2.48 4.79
N VAL A 113 -8.06 2.00 3.93
CA VAL A 113 -8.08 2.33 2.51
C VAL A 113 -8.31 1.07 1.67
N ALA A 114 -9.24 1.15 0.72
CA ALA A 114 -9.52 0.07 -0.22
C ALA A 114 -9.13 0.49 -1.64
N LEU A 115 -8.40 -0.38 -2.36
CA LEU A 115 -7.91 -0.06 -3.69
C LEU A 115 -8.65 -0.88 -4.76
N ASP A 116 -9.48 -0.20 -5.55
CA ASP A 116 -10.27 -0.81 -6.61
C ASP A 116 -9.57 -0.69 -7.97
N GLN A 117 -8.80 -1.72 -8.33
CA GLN A 117 -8.05 -1.81 -9.60
C GLN A 117 -6.96 -0.73 -9.78
N VAL A 118 -6.31 -0.33 -8.72
CA VAL A 118 -5.10 0.50 -8.80
C VAL A 118 -3.94 -0.40 -9.25
N THR A 119 -3.62 -0.39 -10.54
CA THR A 119 -2.64 -1.31 -11.15
C THR A 119 -1.22 -0.76 -11.21
N ASP A 120 -1.05 0.55 -11.18
CA ASP A 120 0.27 1.19 -11.18
C ASP A 120 0.91 1.10 -9.80
N ALA A 121 2.12 0.50 -9.73
CA ALA A 121 2.82 0.29 -8.46
C ALA A 121 3.31 1.60 -7.80
N ARG A 122 3.50 2.67 -8.58
CA ARG A 122 3.89 3.98 -8.05
C ARG A 122 2.70 4.67 -7.41
N ASN A 123 1.53 4.67 -8.07
CA ASN A 123 0.29 5.16 -7.47
C ASN A 123 -0.08 4.36 -6.22
N PHE A 124 0.02 3.04 -6.28
CA PHE A 124 -0.19 2.15 -5.15
C PHE A 124 0.70 2.55 -3.96
N GLY A 125 2.01 2.65 -4.15
CA GLY A 125 2.94 3.06 -3.11
C GLY A 125 2.67 4.47 -2.57
N ALA A 126 2.35 5.43 -3.43
CA ALA A 126 2.05 6.81 -3.03
C ALA A 126 0.75 6.90 -2.20
N ILE A 127 -0.27 6.11 -2.54
CA ILE A 127 -1.51 6.01 -1.75
C ILE A 127 -1.21 5.43 -0.37
N LEU A 128 -0.47 4.31 -0.29
CA LEU A 128 -0.13 3.69 0.99
C LEU A 128 0.73 4.60 1.87
N ARG A 129 1.63 5.39 1.28
CA ARG A 129 2.41 6.41 2.00
C ARG A 129 1.51 7.45 2.64
N SER A 130 0.55 7.98 1.87
CA SER A 130 -0.41 8.95 2.38
C SER A 130 -1.32 8.34 3.44
N ALA A 131 -1.75 7.10 3.24
CA ALA A 131 -2.60 6.37 4.16
C ALA A 131 -1.90 6.16 5.52
N GLU A 132 -0.69 5.66 5.52
CA GLU A 132 0.11 5.45 6.75
C GLU A 132 0.37 6.79 7.45
N ALA A 133 0.89 7.79 6.73
CA ALA A 133 1.22 9.10 7.29
C ALA A 133 0.01 9.85 7.88
N LEU A 134 -1.20 9.58 7.39
CA LEU A 134 -2.46 10.19 7.82
C LEU A 134 -3.26 9.29 8.78
N GLY A 135 -2.63 8.23 9.32
CA GLY A 135 -3.17 7.42 10.40
C GLY A 135 -4.14 6.32 9.97
N ALA A 136 -4.14 5.92 8.70
CA ALA A 136 -4.86 4.72 8.31
C ALA A 136 -4.29 3.49 9.03
N ARG A 137 -5.18 2.59 9.46
CA ARG A 137 -4.84 1.41 10.24
C ARG A 137 -4.64 0.16 9.37
N GLY A 138 -4.91 0.24 8.07
CA GLY A 138 -4.71 -0.85 7.13
C GLY A 138 -5.21 -0.52 5.74
N ALA A 139 -4.90 -1.44 4.81
CA ALA A 139 -5.36 -1.36 3.44
C ALA A 139 -5.96 -2.70 2.99
N VAL A 140 -6.91 -2.67 2.06
CA VAL A 140 -7.42 -3.85 1.37
C VAL A 140 -7.25 -3.73 -0.13
N ILE A 141 -6.73 -4.78 -0.74
CA ILE A 141 -6.47 -4.87 -2.18
C ILE A 141 -7.17 -6.09 -2.77
N THR A 142 -7.36 -6.10 -4.08
CA THR A 142 -7.87 -7.29 -4.77
C THR A 142 -6.72 -8.20 -5.24
N SER A 143 -6.93 -9.51 -5.21
CA SER A 143 -5.97 -10.50 -5.72
C SER A 143 -5.68 -10.36 -7.22
N ASN A 144 -6.64 -9.77 -7.97
CA ASN A 144 -6.54 -9.55 -9.40
C ASN A 144 -6.65 -8.06 -9.74
N ARG A 145 -5.91 -7.62 -10.76
CA ARG A 145 -5.97 -6.25 -11.31
C ARG A 145 -5.71 -5.16 -10.25
N CYS A 146 -4.88 -5.43 -9.28
CA CYS A 146 -4.36 -4.44 -8.33
C CYS A 146 -2.85 -4.64 -8.20
N ALA A 147 -2.12 -3.56 -8.07
CA ALA A 147 -0.71 -3.62 -7.71
C ALA A 147 -0.55 -4.29 -6.35
N ARG A 148 0.61 -4.86 -6.10
CA ARG A 148 0.95 -5.57 -4.87
C ARG A 148 2.12 -4.91 -4.17
N PRO A 149 2.28 -5.14 -2.86
CA PRO A 149 3.54 -4.85 -2.18
C PRO A 149 4.73 -5.43 -2.96
N GLY A 150 5.80 -4.67 -3.04
CA GLY A 150 6.99 -5.05 -3.79
C GLY A 150 7.96 -3.89 -3.92
N PRO A 151 9.10 -4.08 -4.61
CA PRO A 151 10.21 -3.12 -4.63
C PRO A 151 9.82 -1.69 -4.99
N ILE A 152 9.03 -1.51 -6.06
CA ILE A 152 8.60 -0.19 -6.56
C ILE A 152 7.63 0.47 -5.56
N ALA A 153 6.67 -0.29 -5.03
CA ALA A 153 5.72 0.20 -4.03
C ALA A 153 6.44 0.62 -2.74
N ALA A 154 7.36 -0.20 -2.25
CA ALA A 154 8.15 0.09 -1.07
C ALA A 154 8.98 1.37 -1.22
N ARG A 155 9.65 1.54 -2.37
CA ARG A 155 10.41 2.77 -2.67
C ARG A 155 9.49 3.99 -2.73
N THR A 156 8.40 3.91 -3.50
CA THR A 156 7.49 5.05 -3.69
C THR A 156 6.78 5.43 -2.39
N SER A 157 6.44 4.44 -1.56
CA SER A 157 5.86 4.66 -0.25
C SER A 157 6.87 5.08 0.81
N ALA A 158 8.18 5.15 0.50
CA ALA A 158 9.26 5.35 1.48
C ALA A 158 9.21 4.31 2.61
N GLY A 159 8.77 3.08 2.32
CA GLY A 159 8.65 1.98 3.26
C GLY A 159 7.29 1.85 3.95
N ALA A 160 6.36 2.78 3.79
CA ALA A 160 5.03 2.69 4.41
C ALA A 160 4.26 1.43 3.99
N SER A 161 4.43 0.94 2.76
CA SER A 161 3.84 -0.33 2.30
C SER A 161 4.35 -1.57 3.03
N GLU A 162 5.47 -1.44 3.74
CA GLU A 162 6.07 -2.51 4.53
C GLU A 162 5.61 -2.49 6.00
N LEU A 163 4.96 -1.41 6.42
CA LEU A 163 4.46 -1.20 7.78
C LEU A 163 2.95 -1.32 7.88
N LEU A 164 2.24 -0.76 6.90
CA LEU A 164 0.77 -0.74 6.89
C LEU A 164 0.23 -2.16 6.71
N PRO A 165 -0.62 -2.70 7.61
CA PRO A 165 -1.25 -3.99 7.42
C PRO A 165 -2.08 -4.02 6.13
N ILE A 166 -1.84 -5.02 5.27
CA ILE A 166 -2.53 -5.15 4.00
C ILE A 166 -3.27 -6.48 3.95
N ALA A 167 -4.59 -6.42 3.75
CA ALA A 167 -5.40 -7.58 3.46
C ALA A 167 -5.61 -7.75 1.95
N MET A 168 -5.66 -9.00 1.48
CA MET A 168 -5.92 -9.30 0.07
C MET A 168 -7.19 -10.14 -0.07
N VAL A 169 -8.15 -9.63 -0.85
CA VAL A 169 -9.46 -10.27 -1.08
C VAL A 169 -9.68 -10.57 -2.56
N THR A 170 -10.51 -11.54 -2.87
CA THR A 170 -10.89 -11.88 -4.25
C THR A 170 -12.00 -10.97 -4.79
N ASN A 171 -12.90 -10.53 -3.92
CA ASN A 171 -14.06 -9.71 -4.27
C ASN A 171 -14.17 -8.49 -3.33
N LEU A 172 -13.79 -7.32 -3.85
CA LEU A 172 -13.81 -6.10 -3.06
C LEU A 172 -15.21 -5.69 -2.62
N SER A 173 -16.22 -5.80 -3.50
CA SER A 173 -17.59 -5.42 -3.13
C SER A 173 -18.12 -6.28 -1.97
N GLN A 174 -17.78 -7.57 -1.93
CA GLN A 174 -18.15 -8.45 -0.81
C GLN A 174 -17.40 -8.04 0.47
N ALA A 175 -16.11 -7.78 0.38
CA ALA A 175 -15.31 -7.31 1.52
C ALA A 175 -15.84 -5.98 2.10
N LEU A 176 -16.30 -5.06 1.23
CA LEU A 176 -16.90 -3.81 1.68
C LEU A 176 -18.24 -4.01 2.40
N LEU A 177 -19.05 -5.00 1.99
CA LEU A 177 -20.27 -5.37 2.73
C LEU A 177 -19.93 -5.92 4.12
N GLU A 178 -18.94 -6.78 4.22
CA GLU A 178 -18.44 -7.29 5.51
C GLU A 178 -17.92 -6.17 6.42
N ALA A 179 -17.23 -5.16 5.86
CA ALA A 179 -16.82 -3.98 6.62
C ALA A 179 -18.03 -3.20 7.16
N LYS A 180 -19.10 -3.04 6.37
CA LYS A 180 -20.34 -2.39 6.81
C LYS A 180 -21.01 -3.15 7.94
N GLU A 181 -21.07 -4.48 7.83
CA GLU A 181 -21.60 -5.35 8.89
C GLU A 181 -20.78 -5.23 10.19
N ALA A 182 -19.45 -4.99 10.07
CA ALA A 182 -18.58 -4.75 11.22
C ALA A 182 -18.70 -3.34 11.81
N GLY A 183 -19.40 -2.40 11.16
CA GLY A 183 -19.63 -1.03 11.66
C GLY A 183 -18.84 0.08 10.97
N PHE A 184 -18.15 -0.22 9.85
CA PHE A 184 -17.56 0.82 9.03
C PHE A 184 -18.61 1.46 8.10
N GLN A 185 -18.51 2.76 7.90
CA GLN A 185 -19.06 3.37 6.69
C GLN A 185 -18.09 3.18 5.53
N VAL A 186 -18.61 3.06 4.33
CA VAL A 186 -17.83 2.92 3.09
C VAL A 186 -17.98 4.18 2.26
N VAL A 187 -16.88 4.90 2.03
CA VAL A 187 -16.84 6.14 1.25
C VAL A 187 -16.05 5.92 -0.02
N GLY A 188 -16.69 6.02 -1.17
CA GLY A 188 -16.04 5.90 -2.48
C GLY A 188 -15.52 7.25 -2.97
N ALA A 189 -14.34 7.28 -3.58
CA ALA A 189 -13.80 8.47 -4.24
C ALA A 189 -14.25 8.52 -5.70
N ASP A 190 -15.04 9.55 -6.09
CA ASP A 190 -15.48 9.76 -7.46
C ASP A 190 -15.79 11.26 -7.69
N MET A 191 -15.72 11.70 -8.95
CA MET A 191 -15.96 13.11 -9.31
C MET A 191 -17.41 13.54 -9.10
N ASP A 192 -18.36 12.62 -9.23
CA ASP A 192 -19.81 12.88 -9.14
C ASP A 192 -20.34 12.71 -7.69
N GLY A 193 -19.46 12.73 -6.69
CA GLY A 193 -19.83 12.63 -5.29
C GLY A 193 -20.14 13.96 -4.63
N ASP A 194 -20.55 13.90 -3.37
CA ASP A 194 -20.65 15.06 -2.52
C ASP A 194 -19.27 15.65 -2.18
N PRO A 195 -19.12 16.96 -2.00
CA PRO A 195 -17.84 17.54 -1.59
C PRO A 195 -17.30 16.88 -0.32
N ALA A 196 -16.05 16.43 -0.35
CA ALA A 196 -15.44 15.68 0.75
C ALA A 196 -15.51 16.42 2.11
N TYR A 197 -15.46 17.75 2.09
CA TYR A 197 -15.58 18.59 3.29
C TYR A 197 -16.99 18.63 3.87
N ALA A 198 -18.01 18.17 3.14
CA ALA A 198 -19.40 18.11 3.60
C ALA A 198 -19.78 16.76 4.22
N LEU A 199 -18.93 15.74 4.08
CA LEU A 199 -19.17 14.42 4.63
C LEU A 199 -18.76 14.34 6.11
N ASP A 200 -19.47 13.49 6.86
CA ASP A 200 -19.06 13.11 8.21
C ASP A 200 -18.00 12.00 8.15
N TRP A 201 -16.78 12.33 8.52
CA TRP A 201 -15.66 11.42 8.57
C TRP A 201 -15.40 10.85 9.97
N ALA A 202 -16.17 11.22 10.99
CA ALA A 202 -15.95 10.79 12.37
C ALA A 202 -16.15 9.27 12.60
N PRO A 203 -17.12 8.58 11.95
CA PRO A 203 -17.27 7.13 12.11
C PRO A 203 -16.07 6.31 11.58
N PRO A 204 -15.91 5.03 12.00
CA PRO A 204 -15.01 4.10 11.34
C PRO A 204 -15.25 4.10 9.83
N THR A 205 -14.21 4.27 9.02
CA THR A 205 -14.35 4.54 7.58
C THR A 205 -13.44 3.67 6.75
N VAL A 206 -13.99 3.07 5.68
CA VAL A 206 -13.21 2.52 4.57
C VAL A 206 -13.30 3.49 3.40
N LEU A 207 -12.19 4.17 3.07
CA LEU A 207 -12.07 5.01 1.90
C LEU A 207 -11.67 4.17 0.68
N VAL A 208 -12.51 4.17 -0.36
CA VAL A 208 -12.29 3.38 -1.57
C VAL A 208 -11.75 4.26 -2.69
N ILE A 209 -10.56 3.93 -3.18
CA ILE A 209 -9.89 4.63 -4.29
C ILE A 209 -9.96 3.77 -5.54
N GLY A 210 -10.50 4.31 -6.61
CA GLY A 210 -10.63 3.65 -7.91
C GLY A 210 -9.39 3.77 -8.79
N ALA A 211 -9.44 3.07 -9.93
CA ALA A 211 -8.43 3.12 -10.97
C ALA A 211 -8.32 4.51 -11.60
N GLU A 212 -7.11 4.90 -12.01
CA GLU A 212 -6.89 6.13 -12.74
C GLU A 212 -7.68 6.13 -14.07
N GLY A 213 -8.38 7.22 -14.34
CA GLY A 213 -9.20 7.44 -15.53
C GLY A 213 -10.54 6.69 -15.57
N LYS A 214 -10.69 5.58 -14.85
CA LYS A 214 -11.93 4.78 -14.84
C LYS A 214 -12.74 4.92 -13.55
N GLY A 215 -12.12 5.44 -12.49
CA GLY A 215 -12.76 5.55 -11.18
C GLY A 215 -13.12 4.20 -10.57
N LEU A 216 -14.18 4.19 -9.79
CA LEU A 216 -14.71 3.01 -9.12
C LEU A 216 -15.49 2.11 -10.09
N ARG A 217 -15.35 0.79 -9.95
CA ARG A 217 -16.25 -0.14 -10.66
C ARG A 217 -17.69 0.06 -10.20
N HIS A 218 -18.63 -0.15 -11.10
CA HIS A 218 -20.06 0.03 -10.82
C HIS A 218 -20.54 -0.70 -9.55
N LYS A 219 -20.14 -1.98 -9.38
CA LYS A 219 -20.50 -2.76 -8.19
C LYS A 219 -19.86 -2.21 -6.92
N THR A 220 -18.60 -1.79 -6.97
CA THR A 220 -17.90 -1.17 -5.84
C THR A 220 -18.57 0.13 -5.45
N ARG A 221 -18.88 1.02 -6.42
CA ARG A 221 -19.58 2.27 -6.20
C ARG A 221 -20.96 2.05 -5.57
N ALA A 222 -21.73 1.07 -6.07
CA ALA A 222 -23.04 0.73 -5.53
C ALA A 222 -23.03 0.18 -4.10
N THR A 223 -21.87 -0.29 -3.61
CA THR A 223 -21.70 -0.76 -2.23
C THR A 223 -21.37 0.37 -1.27
N CYS A 224 -20.87 1.51 -1.76
CA CYS A 224 -20.53 2.66 -0.93
C CYS A 224 -21.78 3.28 -0.29
N ASP A 225 -21.66 3.72 0.96
CA ASP A 225 -22.69 4.48 1.66
C ASP A 225 -22.71 5.93 1.18
N HIS A 226 -21.50 6.47 0.93
CA HIS A 226 -21.29 7.82 0.43
C HIS A 226 -20.29 7.82 -0.72
N VAL A 227 -20.35 8.83 -1.54
CA VAL A 227 -19.36 9.09 -2.59
C VAL A 227 -18.79 10.48 -2.37
N ALA A 228 -17.49 10.56 -2.16
CA ALA A 228 -16.77 11.81 -1.91
C ALA A 228 -16.15 12.34 -3.19
N SER A 229 -16.32 13.62 -3.47
CA SER A 229 -15.64 14.34 -4.54
C SER A 229 -14.69 15.40 -3.99
N ILE A 230 -13.70 15.75 -4.81
CA ILE A 230 -12.82 16.89 -4.58
C ILE A 230 -13.25 17.99 -5.56
N PRO A 231 -13.85 19.09 -5.10
CA PRO A 231 -14.27 20.17 -5.99
C PRO A 231 -13.08 20.80 -6.70
N LEU A 232 -13.02 20.66 -8.01
CA LEU A 232 -11.98 21.25 -8.85
C LEU A 232 -12.45 22.60 -9.39
N ARG A 233 -11.59 23.61 -9.39
CA ARG A 233 -11.87 24.97 -9.88
C ARG A 233 -11.13 25.32 -11.16
N GLY A 234 -10.24 24.44 -11.61
CA GLY A 234 -9.44 24.60 -12.82
C GLY A 234 -10.10 23.96 -14.04
N HIS A 235 -9.35 23.89 -15.13
CA HIS A 235 -9.78 23.25 -16.38
C HIS A 235 -9.46 21.75 -16.46
N THR A 236 -8.72 21.22 -15.48
CA THR A 236 -8.41 19.79 -15.40
C THR A 236 -9.63 19.03 -14.89
N GLU A 237 -10.01 17.97 -15.59
CA GLU A 237 -11.21 17.19 -15.25
C GLU A 237 -11.01 16.26 -14.06
N SER A 238 -9.78 15.83 -13.77
CA SER A 238 -9.48 14.90 -12.68
C SER A 238 -8.09 15.12 -12.08
N LEU A 239 -7.87 14.59 -10.88
CA LEU A 239 -6.55 14.45 -10.25
C LEU A 239 -6.00 13.05 -10.46
N ASN A 240 -4.68 12.91 -10.42
CA ASN A 240 -4.06 11.61 -10.29
C ASN A 240 -4.61 10.87 -9.05
N ALA A 241 -4.81 9.55 -9.15
CA ALA A 241 -5.45 8.75 -8.10
C ALA A 241 -4.74 8.85 -6.74
N SER A 242 -3.40 8.93 -6.71
CA SER A 242 -2.66 9.06 -5.45
C SER A 242 -2.78 10.47 -4.84
N VAL A 243 -2.91 11.50 -5.67
CA VAL A 243 -3.16 12.87 -5.22
C VAL A 243 -4.57 12.98 -4.63
N ALA A 244 -5.57 12.46 -5.34
CA ALA A 244 -6.95 12.42 -4.85
C ALA A 244 -7.06 11.66 -3.52
N ALA A 245 -6.43 10.49 -3.44
CA ALA A 245 -6.35 9.71 -2.20
C ALA A 245 -5.74 10.52 -1.05
N GLY A 246 -4.62 11.21 -1.27
CA GLY A 246 -3.98 12.04 -0.25
C GLY A 246 -4.89 13.16 0.27
N VAL A 247 -5.63 13.84 -0.61
CA VAL A 247 -6.59 14.90 -0.22
C VAL A 247 -7.74 14.32 0.61
N LEU A 248 -8.35 13.20 0.16
CA LEU A 248 -9.47 12.58 0.88
C LEU A 248 -9.05 11.96 2.21
N LEU A 249 -7.87 11.34 2.26
CA LEU A 249 -7.29 10.84 3.51
C LEU A 249 -7.01 11.97 4.50
N TYR A 250 -6.56 13.13 4.03
CA TYR A 250 -6.36 14.31 4.88
C TYR A 250 -7.69 14.83 5.44
N GLU A 251 -8.75 14.93 4.62
CA GLU A 251 -10.08 15.30 5.12
C GLU A 251 -10.58 14.30 6.17
N ALA A 252 -10.42 13.01 5.92
CA ALA A 252 -10.79 11.97 6.87
C ALA A 252 -9.96 12.03 8.17
N SER A 253 -8.68 12.36 8.10
CA SER A 253 -7.78 12.45 9.27
C SER A 253 -8.13 13.63 10.19
N LYS A 254 -8.61 14.75 9.64
CA LYS A 254 -9.02 15.94 10.42
C LYS A 254 -10.08 15.61 11.46
N ALA A 255 -11.06 14.77 11.10
CA ALA A 255 -12.14 14.37 11.99
C ALA A 255 -11.67 13.45 13.14
N ARG A 256 -10.46 12.90 13.03
CA ARG A 256 -9.85 11.96 13.99
C ARG A 256 -8.80 12.60 14.90
N GLY A 257 -8.77 13.93 14.97
CA GLY A 257 -7.83 14.66 15.82
C GLY A 257 -6.38 14.50 15.36
N GLY A 258 -6.13 14.58 14.08
CA GLY A 258 -4.77 14.64 13.53
C GLY A 258 -3.93 15.70 14.24
N ARG A 259 -2.69 15.30 14.61
CA ARG A 259 -1.71 16.14 15.32
C ARG A 259 -1.42 17.43 14.60
#